data_97aeff56532f9a7ab467ea006b751473
#
_entry.id   97aeff56532f9a7ab467ea006b751473
#
_cell.length_a   1.000
_cell.length_b   1.000
_cell.length_c   1.000
_cell.angle_alpha   90.00
_cell.angle_beta   90.00
_cell.angle_gamma   90.00
#
_symmetry.space_group_name_H-M   'P 1'
#
loop_
_entity.id
_entity.type
_entity.pdbx_description
1 polymer ?
#
loop_
_entity_poly.entity_id
_entity_poly.type
_entity_poly.pdbx_seq_one_letter_code
_entity_poly.pdbx_strand_id
1 'polypeptide(L)'
;MSRVGSSNKQIWHDLINFDFQEDDVVFVLWSYPSRSCVLKNKKESVSIGHWMIEESELSKTFYEQFYTKYDMETQSKLFVSHANLFLAGKKITIYNLCIEKSHTLLFEMGVNHIPLHFGSYEKIFPKADDNLHPGVDAHAMFSRDILMHLGRTEYKHIPKKNPMSLVERLSQPLDFKNFYEQLRKLIKRL
;
A
#
# COMPACT_ATOMS: atom_id res chain seq x y z
N MET A 1 -8.10 -1.51 5.58
CA MET A 1 -7.68 -2.86 5.97
C MET A 1 -6.16 -2.96 5.77
N SER A 2 -5.44 -3.41 6.77
CA SER A 2 -4.00 -3.65 6.65
C SER A 2 -3.67 -4.89 7.47
N ARG A 3 -2.91 -5.81 6.88
CA ARG A 3 -2.41 -7.02 7.57
C ARG A 3 -0.90 -7.13 7.33
N VAL A 4 -0.17 -7.43 8.37
CA VAL A 4 1.28 -7.66 8.26
C VAL A 4 1.56 -8.81 7.30
N GLY A 5 2.52 -8.61 6.39
CA GLY A 5 2.94 -9.66 5.46
C GLY A 5 1.97 -10.00 4.33
N SER A 6 0.93 -9.16 4.08
CA SER A 6 -0.04 -9.40 3.02
C SER A 6 0.64 -9.60 1.66
N SER A 7 0.16 -10.61 0.92
CA SER A 7 0.47 -10.82 -0.49
C SER A 7 -0.53 -10.08 -1.39
N ASN A 8 -0.22 -9.92 -2.68
CA ASN A 8 -1.14 -9.34 -3.65
C ASN A 8 -2.44 -10.16 -3.77
N LYS A 9 -2.37 -11.48 -3.64
CA LYS A 9 -3.54 -12.36 -3.57
C LYS A 9 -4.42 -12.06 -2.37
N GLN A 10 -3.82 -11.80 -1.19
CA GLN A 10 -4.58 -11.45 0.02
C GLN A 10 -5.24 -10.07 -0.13
N ILE A 11 -4.50 -9.09 -0.64
CA ILE A 11 -5.02 -7.73 -0.88
C ILE A 11 -6.22 -7.79 -1.84
N TRP A 12 -6.06 -8.49 -2.96
CA TRP A 12 -7.14 -8.73 -3.93
C TRP A 12 -8.36 -9.38 -3.29
N HIS A 13 -8.15 -10.45 -2.51
CA HIS A 13 -9.24 -11.16 -1.83
C HIS A 13 -9.99 -10.27 -0.85
N ASP A 14 -9.28 -9.44 -0.08
CA ASP A 14 -9.89 -8.52 0.86
C ASP A 14 -10.69 -7.44 0.12
N LEU A 15 -10.19 -6.93 -1.02
CA LEU A 15 -10.90 -5.95 -1.86
C LEU A 15 -12.21 -6.48 -2.40
N ILE A 16 -12.23 -7.68 -3.00
CA ILE A 16 -13.45 -8.22 -3.64
C ILE A 16 -14.51 -8.67 -2.62
N ASN A 17 -14.13 -8.88 -1.36
CA ASN A 17 -15.03 -9.26 -0.28
C ASN A 17 -15.42 -8.09 0.65
N PHE A 18 -14.92 -6.87 0.39
CA PHE A 18 -15.29 -5.70 1.17
C PHE A 18 -16.60 -5.10 0.67
N ASP A 19 -17.41 -4.63 1.61
CA ASP A 19 -18.69 -3.97 1.30
C ASP A 19 -18.46 -2.48 1.08
N PHE A 20 -18.04 -2.14 -0.15
CA PHE A 20 -17.86 -0.75 -0.58
C PHE A 20 -19.20 -0.09 -0.85
N GLN A 21 -19.28 1.19 -0.52
CA GLN A 21 -20.40 2.04 -0.88
C GLN A 21 -20.13 2.74 -2.22
N GLU A 22 -21.18 3.14 -2.92
CA GLU A 22 -21.07 3.95 -4.15
C GLU A 22 -20.27 5.23 -3.85
N ASP A 23 -19.39 5.63 -4.75
CA ASP A 23 -18.49 6.78 -4.65
C ASP A 23 -17.34 6.63 -3.62
N ASP A 24 -17.13 5.47 -3.04
CA ASP A 24 -15.91 5.24 -2.25
C ASP A 24 -14.65 5.43 -3.10
N VAL A 25 -13.62 5.98 -2.46
CA VAL A 25 -12.28 6.10 -3.05
C VAL A 25 -11.33 5.17 -2.33
N VAL A 26 -10.67 4.30 -3.10
CA VAL A 26 -9.83 3.24 -2.56
C VAL A 26 -8.37 3.45 -2.98
N PHE A 27 -7.48 3.51 -2.01
CA PHE A 27 -6.03 3.50 -2.23
C PHE A 27 -5.49 2.12 -1.90
N VAL A 28 -4.88 1.48 -2.87
CA VAL A 28 -4.33 0.12 -2.72
C VAL A 28 -2.82 0.18 -2.83
N LEU A 29 -2.13 -0.16 -1.75
CA LEU A 29 -0.69 -0.36 -1.77
C LEU A 29 -0.41 -1.84 -2.03
N TRP A 30 -0.06 -2.16 -3.27
CA TRP A 30 0.29 -3.52 -3.68
C TRP A 30 1.63 -3.94 -3.10
N SER A 31 1.67 -5.18 -2.63
CA SER A 31 2.82 -5.80 -1.98
C SER A 31 3.84 -6.33 -2.99
N TYR A 32 4.90 -6.91 -2.48
CA TYR A 32 5.90 -7.60 -3.28
C TYR A 32 5.27 -8.78 -4.04
N PRO A 33 5.52 -8.95 -5.35
CA PRO A 33 5.04 -10.10 -6.11
C PRO A 33 5.51 -11.43 -5.52
N SER A 34 6.68 -11.45 -4.90
CA SER A 34 7.23 -12.66 -4.25
C SER A 34 6.43 -13.16 -3.05
N ARG A 35 5.52 -12.38 -2.48
CA ARG A 35 4.68 -12.80 -1.36
C ARG A 35 3.47 -13.58 -1.86
N SER A 36 3.12 -14.67 -1.18
CA SER A 36 1.92 -15.44 -1.49
C SER A 36 1.09 -15.71 -0.23
N CYS A 37 -0.06 -16.37 -0.40
CA CYS A 37 -0.87 -16.87 0.70
C CYS A 37 -1.74 -18.05 0.25
N VAL A 38 -2.11 -18.88 1.22
CA VAL A 38 -3.21 -19.85 1.07
C VAL A 38 -4.45 -19.24 1.71
N LEU A 39 -5.52 -19.04 0.93
CA LEU A 39 -6.82 -18.63 1.43
C LEU A 39 -7.55 -19.86 1.97
N LYS A 40 -7.86 -19.89 3.26
CA LYS A 40 -8.63 -20.97 3.89
C LYS A 40 -10.13 -20.74 3.74
N ASN A 41 -10.55 -19.50 3.88
CA ASN A 41 -11.92 -19.05 3.69
C ASN A 41 -11.96 -17.52 3.50
N LYS A 42 -13.15 -16.89 3.53
CA LYS A 42 -13.30 -15.43 3.35
C LYS A 42 -12.60 -14.57 4.40
N LYS A 43 -12.27 -15.11 5.56
CA LYS A 43 -11.70 -14.34 6.68
C LYS A 43 -10.28 -14.77 7.04
N GLU A 44 -9.87 -15.96 6.65
CA GLU A 44 -8.62 -16.58 7.07
C GLU A 44 -7.69 -16.87 5.91
N SER A 45 -6.44 -16.53 6.09
CA SER A 45 -5.36 -16.88 5.18
C SER A 45 -4.10 -17.24 5.95
N VAL A 46 -3.24 -18.02 5.33
CA VAL A 46 -1.88 -18.31 5.81
C VAL A 46 -0.91 -17.60 4.88
N SER A 47 -0.12 -16.70 5.42
CA SER A 47 0.93 -15.98 4.66
C SER A 47 2.07 -16.92 4.29
N ILE A 48 2.63 -16.72 3.11
CA ILE A 48 3.81 -17.37 2.59
C ILE A 48 4.80 -16.28 2.21
N GLY A 49 5.92 -16.21 2.93
CA GLY A 49 6.92 -15.18 2.75
C GLY A 49 8.33 -15.74 2.82
N HIS A 50 9.24 -15.17 2.05
CA HIS A 50 10.64 -15.61 2.02
C HIS A 50 11.30 -15.51 3.42
N TRP A 51 10.89 -14.53 4.22
CA TRP A 51 11.35 -14.36 5.61
C TRP A 51 10.84 -15.43 6.58
N MET A 52 9.95 -16.31 6.14
CA MET A 52 9.35 -17.39 6.95
C MET A 52 9.95 -18.76 6.61
N ILE A 53 10.95 -18.85 5.73
CA ILE A 53 11.49 -20.13 5.25
C ILE A 53 12.06 -20.97 6.40
N GLU A 54 12.72 -20.34 7.36
CA GLU A 54 13.32 -21.04 8.49
C GLU A 54 12.28 -21.50 9.53
N GLU A 55 11.13 -20.83 9.60
CA GLU A 55 10.10 -21.05 10.63
C GLU A 55 8.89 -21.82 10.09
N SER A 56 8.71 -21.91 8.76
CA SER A 56 7.52 -22.46 8.12
C SER A 56 7.87 -23.42 6.99
N GLU A 57 7.59 -24.69 7.21
CA GLU A 57 7.75 -25.73 6.19
C GLU A 57 6.92 -25.44 4.93
N LEU A 58 5.74 -24.83 5.10
CA LEU A 58 4.91 -24.40 3.98
C LEU A 58 5.63 -23.35 3.12
N SER A 59 6.27 -22.34 3.75
CA SER A 59 7.02 -21.32 3.05
C SER A 59 8.23 -21.91 2.36
N LYS A 60 8.98 -22.76 3.05
CA LYS A 60 10.15 -23.45 2.48
C LYS A 60 9.77 -24.26 1.24
N THR A 61 8.78 -25.14 1.36
CA THR A 61 8.29 -25.98 0.25
C THR A 61 7.83 -25.11 -0.92
N PHE A 62 7.11 -24.02 -0.64
CA PHE A 62 6.63 -23.13 -1.68
C PHE A 62 7.80 -22.50 -2.48
N TYR A 63 8.81 -21.96 -1.80
CA TYR A 63 9.92 -21.29 -2.47
C TYR A 63 10.88 -22.27 -3.17
N GLU A 64 11.03 -23.47 -2.64
CA GLU A 64 11.89 -24.51 -3.25
C GLU A 64 11.27 -25.19 -4.46
N GLN A 65 9.94 -25.37 -4.47
CA GLN A 65 9.29 -26.24 -5.45
C GLN A 65 8.32 -25.52 -6.40
N PHE A 66 7.69 -24.43 -5.96
CA PHE A 66 6.61 -23.79 -6.71
C PHE A 66 6.88 -22.35 -7.13
N TYR A 67 7.81 -21.67 -6.44
CA TYR A 67 8.09 -20.28 -6.74
C TYR A 67 8.83 -20.11 -8.06
N THR A 68 8.26 -19.30 -8.96
CA THR A 68 8.99 -18.67 -10.05
C THR A 68 8.65 -17.19 -10.10
N LYS A 69 9.64 -16.34 -10.38
CA LYS A 69 9.43 -14.89 -10.51
C LYS A 69 8.36 -14.58 -11.54
N TYR A 70 8.40 -15.25 -12.69
CA TYR A 70 7.45 -15.04 -13.78
C TYR A 70 6.01 -15.34 -13.37
N ASP A 71 5.77 -16.48 -12.72
CA ASP A 71 4.43 -16.87 -12.27
C ASP A 71 3.89 -15.88 -11.23
N MET A 72 4.69 -15.49 -10.26
CA MET A 72 4.28 -14.57 -9.19
C MET A 72 3.99 -13.15 -9.70
N GLU A 73 4.77 -12.66 -10.68
CA GLU A 73 4.49 -11.39 -11.35
C GLU A 73 3.22 -11.48 -12.20
N THR A 74 3.02 -12.58 -12.91
CA THR A 74 1.81 -12.83 -13.72
C THR A 74 0.57 -12.89 -12.84
N GLN A 75 0.60 -13.64 -11.75
CA GLN A 75 -0.50 -13.70 -10.79
C GLN A 75 -0.79 -12.31 -10.18
N SER A 76 0.26 -11.57 -9.82
CA SER A 76 0.09 -10.22 -9.28
C SER A 76 -0.59 -9.27 -10.29
N LYS A 77 -0.21 -9.31 -11.56
CA LYS A 77 -0.89 -8.56 -12.63
C LYS A 77 -2.36 -8.95 -12.77
N LEU A 78 -2.68 -10.24 -12.69
CA LEU A 78 -4.08 -10.71 -12.71
C LEU A 78 -4.88 -10.17 -11.53
N PHE A 79 -4.32 -10.20 -10.32
CA PHE A 79 -5.01 -9.66 -9.14
C PHE A 79 -5.24 -8.15 -9.23
N VAL A 80 -4.23 -7.39 -9.67
CA VAL A 80 -4.36 -5.94 -9.90
C VAL A 80 -5.45 -5.66 -10.93
N SER A 81 -5.41 -6.33 -12.08
CA SER A 81 -6.37 -6.12 -13.17
C SER A 81 -7.79 -6.47 -12.74
N HIS A 82 -7.98 -7.63 -12.11
CA HIS A 82 -9.31 -8.04 -11.64
C HIS A 82 -9.86 -7.09 -10.58
N ALA A 83 -9.04 -6.64 -9.61
CA ALA A 83 -9.49 -5.68 -8.60
C ALA A 83 -9.96 -4.37 -9.25
N ASN A 84 -9.21 -3.85 -10.22
CA ASN A 84 -9.59 -2.63 -10.93
C ASN A 84 -10.91 -2.80 -11.71
N LEU A 85 -11.08 -3.89 -12.43
CA LEU A 85 -12.33 -4.18 -13.17
C LEU A 85 -13.52 -4.37 -12.21
N PHE A 86 -13.31 -5.09 -11.12
CA PHE A 86 -14.35 -5.34 -10.11
C PHE A 86 -14.84 -4.04 -9.46
N LEU A 87 -13.91 -3.17 -9.04
CA LEU A 87 -14.25 -1.90 -8.42
C LEU A 87 -14.84 -0.90 -9.41
N ALA A 88 -14.34 -0.84 -10.64
CA ALA A 88 -14.91 -0.03 -11.69
C ALA A 88 -16.38 -0.44 -11.99
N GLY A 89 -16.68 -1.74 -12.00
CA GLY A 89 -18.05 -2.26 -12.14
C GLY A 89 -19.00 -1.83 -11.02
N LYS A 90 -18.45 -1.45 -9.85
CA LYS A 90 -19.17 -0.88 -8.70
C LYS A 90 -19.16 0.65 -8.66
N LYS A 91 -18.63 1.32 -9.66
CA LYS A 91 -18.41 2.78 -9.72
C LYS A 91 -17.50 3.33 -8.62
N ILE A 92 -16.54 2.53 -8.16
CA ILE A 92 -15.60 2.89 -7.12
C ILE A 92 -14.29 3.34 -7.76
N THR A 93 -13.80 4.50 -7.32
CA THR A 93 -12.50 5.01 -7.78
C THR A 93 -11.37 4.31 -7.06
N ILE A 94 -10.47 3.68 -7.81
CA ILE A 94 -9.28 3.01 -7.27
C ILE A 94 -8.01 3.74 -7.71
N TYR A 95 -7.10 3.95 -6.78
CA TYR A 95 -5.73 4.41 -7.01
C TYR A 95 -4.76 3.32 -6.57
N ASN A 96 -3.95 2.85 -7.53
CA ASN A 96 -2.97 1.81 -7.29
C ASN A 96 -1.62 2.43 -6.95
N LEU A 97 -0.96 1.87 -5.93
CA LEU A 97 0.39 2.22 -5.49
C LEU A 97 1.19 0.93 -5.33
N CYS A 98 2.52 1.02 -5.34
CA CYS A 98 3.36 -0.14 -5.06
C CYS A 98 4.47 0.19 -4.05
N ILE A 99 5.02 -0.87 -3.44
CA ILE A 99 6.08 -0.72 -2.44
C ILE A 99 7.36 -0.25 -3.11
N GLU A 100 7.74 -0.82 -4.26
CA GLU A 100 8.98 -0.52 -4.97
C GLU A 100 8.76 -0.14 -6.43
N LYS A 101 9.67 0.70 -6.95
CA LYS A 101 9.65 1.12 -8.35
C LYS A 101 9.69 -0.06 -9.34
N SER A 102 10.41 -1.12 -9.00
CA SER A 102 10.49 -2.34 -9.81
C SER A 102 9.14 -3.03 -10.01
N HIS A 103 8.15 -2.73 -9.18
CA HIS A 103 6.80 -3.30 -9.26
C HIS A 103 5.81 -2.47 -10.09
N THR A 104 6.24 -1.36 -10.67
CA THR A 104 5.38 -0.54 -11.57
C THR A 104 4.91 -1.31 -12.79
N LEU A 105 5.63 -2.37 -13.19
CA LEU A 105 5.20 -3.28 -14.26
C LEU A 105 3.83 -3.94 -13.99
N LEU A 106 3.38 -3.99 -12.74
CA LEU A 106 2.03 -4.45 -12.39
C LEU A 106 0.94 -3.57 -13.02
N PHE A 107 1.28 -2.34 -13.39
CA PHE A 107 0.33 -1.33 -13.89
C PHE A 107 0.39 -1.11 -15.40
N GLU A 108 1.17 -1.89 -16.14
CA GLU A 108 1.32 -1.77 -17.62
C GLU A 108 -0.02 -1.93 -18.38
N MET A 109 -1.06 -2.40 -17.70
CA MET A 109 -2.38 -2.64 -18.31
C MET A 109 -3.30 -1.40 -18.28
N GLY A 110 -2.77 -0.21 -18.09
CA GLY A 110 -3.56 1.03 -18.14
C GLY A 110 -4.44 1.30 -16.91
N VAL A 111 -4.12 0.68 -15.79
CA VAL A 111 -4.82 0.96 -14.53
C VAL A 111 -4.41 2.32 -13.95
N ASN A 112 -5.34 2.98 -13.28
CA ASN A 112 -5.07 4.25 -12.60
C ASN A 112 -4.06 4.05 -11.46
N HIS A 113 -2.85 4.61 -11.57
CA HIS A 113 -1.82 4.46 -10.57
C HIS A 113 -1.15 5.78 -10.21
N ILE A 114 -0.69 5.87 -8.98
CA ILE A 114 0.10 6.99 -8.48
C ILE A 114 1.58 6.57 -8.50
N PRO A 115 2.47 7.32 -9.19
CA PRO A 115 3.87 6.94 -9.36
C PRO A 115 4.72 7.24 -8.11
N LEU A 116 4.21 6.88 -6.94
CA LEU A 116 4.88 6.97 -5.65
C LEU A 116 5.16 5.56 -5.13
N HIS A 117 6.33 5.38 -4.55
CA HIS A 117 6.81 4.09 -4.09
C HIS A 117 7.12 4.16 -2.60
N PHE A 118 6.39 3.40 -1.79
CA PHE A 118 6.52 3.46 -0.34
C PHE A 118 7.93 3.15 0.16
N GLY A 119 8.63 2.20 -0.43
CA GLY A 119 10.02 1.86 -0.10
C GLY A 119 11.03 2.99 -0.26
N SER A 120 10.70 4.04 -1.03
CA SER A 120 11.53 5.24 -1.12
C SER A 120 11.53 6.03 0.19
N TYR A 121 10.43 5.99 0.93
CA TYR A 121 10.27 6.69 2.21
C TYR A 121 10.94 5.92 3.36
N GLU A 122 10.92 4.60 3.31
CA GLU A 122 11.61 3.74 4.30
C GLU A 122 13.12 4.02 4.38
N LYS A 123 13.73 4.44 3.28
CA LYS A 123 15.16 4.75 3.18
C LYS A 123 15.53 6.11 3.75
N ILE A 124 14.56 7.02 3.88
CA ILE A 124 14.77 8.42 4.24
C ILE A 124 14.39 8.66 5.70
N PHE A 125 13.35 7.99 6.18
CA PHE A 125 12.78 8.21 7.50
C PHE A 125 13.18 7.11 8.49
N PRO A 126 13.23 7.43 9.80
CA PRO A 126 13.46 6.44 10.84
C PRO A 126 12.47 5.29 10.78
N LYS A 127 12.93 4.12 11.16
CA LYS A 127 12.06 2.96 11.32
C LYS A 127 11.22 3.08 12.60
N ALA A 128 10.17 2.26 12.70
CA ALA A 128 9.39 2.08 13.91
C ALA A 128 10.23 1.48 15.04
N ASP A 129 9.69 1.43 16.25
CA ASP A 129 10.39 0.93 17.44
C ASP A 129 10.89 -0.52 17.32
N ASP A 130 10.29 -1.31 16.43
CA ASP A 130 10.72 -2.67 16.12
C ASP A 130 11.95 -2.74 15.19
N ASN A 131 12.44 -1.61 14.68
CA ASN A 131 13.55 -1.48 13.74
C ASN A 131 13.38 -2.26 12.41
N LEU A 132 12.20 -2.80 12.15
CA LEU A 132 11.89 -3.59 10.96
C LEU A 132 10.96 -2.83 10.01
N HIS A 133 9.94 -2.20 10.55
CA HIS A 133 8.91 -1.53 9.78
C HIS A 133 9.18 -0.03 9.61
N PRO A 134 8.63 0.60 8.57
CA PRO A 134 8.66 2.04 8.42
C PRO A 134 8.02 2.74 9.61
N GLY A 135 8.66 3.79 10.08
CA GLY A 135 8.11 4.61 11.16
C GLY A 135 6.95 5.49 10.70
N VAL A 136 6.33 6.12 11.68
CA VAL A 136 5.14 6.99 11.50
C VAL A 136 5.40 8.11 10.49
N ASP A 137 6.60 8.69 10.50
CA ASP A 137 6.95 9.78 9.59
C ASP A 137 6.99 9.35 8.13
N ALA A 138 7.46 8.13 7.84
CA ALA A 138 7.43 7.57 6.50
C ALA A 138 5.99 7.44 5.98
N HIS A 139 5.07 6.95 6.80
CA HIS A 139 3.65 6.83 6.46
C HIS A 139 2.99 8.20 6.24
N ALA A 140 3.28 9.16 7.12
CA ALA A 140 2.72 10.51 7.03
C ALA A 140 3.18 11.24 5.76
N MET A 141 4.47 11.17 5.46
CA MET A 141 5.04 11.81 4.26
C MET A 141 4.52 11.17 2.98
N PHE A 142 4.45 9.84 2.93
CA PHE A 142 3.88 9.11 1.80
C PHE A 142 2.42 9.51 1.56
N SER A 143 1.61 9.55 2.61
CA SER A 143 0.20 9.96 2.52
C SER A 143 0.04 11.39 2.06
N ARG A 144 0.90 12.32 2.53
CA ARG A 144 0.91 13.71 2.08
C ARG A 144 1.21 13.80 0.59
N ASP A 145 2.20 13.07 0.11
CA ASP A 145 2.61 13.14 -1.28
C ASP A 145 1.56 12.52 -2.22
N ILE A 146 0.81 11.53 -1.76
CA ILE A 146 -0.39 11.04 -2.45
C ILE A 146 -1.41 12.17 -2.62
N LEU A 147 -1.73 12.89 -1.55
CA LEU A 147 -2.68 14.01 -1.61
C LEU A 147 -2.21 15.14 -2.54
N MET A 148 -0.91 15.45 -2.52
CA MET A 148 -0.32 16.44 -3.43
C MET A 148 -0.41 15.99 -4.89
N HIS A 149 -0.16 14.71 -5.18
CA HIS A 149 -0.29 14.13 -6.52
C HIS A 149 -1.72 14.27 -7.06
N LEU A 150 -2.72 14.15 -6.19
CA LEU A 150 -4.13 14.32 -6.54
C LEU A 150 -4.56 15.80 -6.69
N GLY A 151 -3.62 16.75 -6.70
CA GLY A 151 -3.92 18.18 -6.81
C GLY A 151 -4.59 18.78 -5.58
N ARG A 152 -4.58 18.08 -4.45
CA ARG A 152 -5.17 18.51 -3.19
C ARG A 152 -4.19 19.39 -2.43
N THR A 153 -3.95 20.61 -2.92
CA THR A 153 -2.96 21.56 -2.39
C THR A 153 -3.42 22.35 -1.16
N GLU A 154 -4.55 22.03 -0.56
CA GLU A 154 -5.04 22.73 0.63
C GLU A 154 -4.22 22.49 1.91
N TYR A 155 -3.09 21.80 1.82
CA TYR A 155 -2.06 21.82 2.88
C TYR A 155 -1.29 23.15 2.91
N LYS A 156 -2.05 24.27 2.97
CA LYS A 156 -1.48 25.62 3.00
C LYS A 156 -0.94 26.07 4.36
N HIS A 157 -0.84 25.21 5.35
CA HIS A 157 -0.29 25.59 6.65
C HIS A 157 0.76 24.65 7.21
N ILE A 158 1.87 24.51 6.51
CA ILE A 158 3.16 24.52 7.20
C ILE A 158 3.63 25.96 7.05
N PRO A 159 3.75 26.76 8.12
CA PRO A 159 4.25 28.13 7.98
C PRO A 159 5.63 28.07 7.37
N LYS A 160 5.85 28.82 6.29
CA LYS A 160 7.18 29.11 5.74
C LYS A 160 7.91 30.00 6.74
N LYS A 161 8.31 29.43 7.85
CA LYS A 161 9.32 30.02 8.72
C LYS A 161 10.61 29.24 8.49
N ASN A 162 11.57 29.89 7.85
CA ASN A 162 12.96 29.47 7.62
C ASN A 162 13.15 28.02 7.14
N PRO A 163 14.11 27.70 6.30
CA PRO A 163 14.41 26.34 5.97
C PRO A 163 14.85 25.65 7.27
N MET A 164 13.88 25.13 8.01
CA MET A 164 14.15 24.23 9.12
C MET A 164 15.03 23.12 8.60
N SER A 165 16.08 22.81 9.30
CA SER A 165 16.90 21.64 9.03
C SER A 165 15.97 20.42 8.96
N LEU A 166 16.36 19.40 8.23
CA LEU A 166 15.57 18.14 8.13
C LEU A 166 15.21 17.63 9.54
N VAL A 167 16.12 17.79 10.50
CA VAL A 167 15.96 17.41 11.91
C VAL A 167 14.85 18.21 12.61
N GLU A 168 14.75 19.52 12.38
CA GLU A 168 13.71 20.36 12.97
C GLU A 168 12.33 20.08 12.37
N ARG A 169 12.25 19.69 11.08
CA ARG A 169 11.00 19.24 10.46
C ARG A 169 10.51 17.91 11.04
N LEU A 170 11.43 17.04 11.44
CA LEU A 170 11.12 15.72 12.02
C LEU A 170 10.74 15.80 13.50
N SER A 171 11.08 16.91 14.20
CA SER A 171 10.78 17.06 15.63
C SER A 171 9.41 17.70 15.94
N GLN A 172 8.64 18.12 14.95
CA GLN A 172 7.28 18.62 15.17
C GLN A 172 6.28 17.48 15.26
N PRO A 173 5.50 17.36 16.34
CA PRO A 173 4.46 16.33 16.44
C PRO A 173 3.45 16.51 15.32
N LEU A 174 3.29 15.47 14.51
CA LEU A 174 2.24 15.41 13.50
C LEU A 174 0.88 15.29 14.20
N ASP A 175 0.01 16.27 13.99
CA ASP A 175 -1.36 16.20 14.48
C ASP A 175 -2.17 15.20 13.63
N PHE A 176 -1.99 13.90 13.95
CA PHE A 176 -2.67 12.81 13.28
C PHE A 176 -4.19 12.89 13.33
N LYS A 177 -4.75 13.44 14.42
CA LYS A 177 -6.19 13.57 14.58
C LYS A 177 -6.74 14.53 13.52
N ASN A 178 -6.09 15.66 13.36
CA ASN A 178 -6.46 16.66 12.34
C ASN A 178 -6.25 16.11 10.93
N PHE A 179 -5.17 15.35 10.70
CA PHE A 179 -4.90 14.67 9.43
C PHE A 179 -6.01 13.68 9.04
N TYR A 180 -6.41 12.79 9.95
CA TYR A 180 -7.48 11.83 9.71
C TYR A 180 -8.86 12.50 9.52
N GLU A 181 -9.15 13.57 10.25
CA GLU A 181 -10.38 14.33 10.06
C GLU A 181 -10.43 15.05 8.70
N GLN A 182 -9.29 15.61 8.26
CA GLN A 182 -9.19 16.22 6.93
C GLN A 182 -9.30 15.19 5.81
N LEU A 183 -8.66 14.03 5.95
CA LEU A 183 -8.78 12.92 5.02
C LEU A 183 -10.23 12.43 4.92
N ARG A 184 -10.92 12.27 6.04
CA ARG A 184 -12.34 11.90 6.09
C ARG A 184 -13.27 12.93 5.44
N LYS A 185 -13.01 14.23 5.66
CA LYS A 185 -13.78 15.32 5.00
C LYS A 185 -13.51 15.34 3.50
N LEU A 186 -12.31 14.98 3.08
CA LEU A 186 -11.90 14.94 1.69
C LEU A 186 -12.61 13.80 0.95
N ILE A 187 -12.61 12.61 1.52
CA ILE A 187 -13.27 11.42 0.95
C ILE A 187 -14.77 11.65 0.79
N LYS A 188 -15.40 12.39 1.71
CA LYS A 188 -16.85 12.74 1.63
C LYS A 188 -17.18 13.80 0.57
N ARG A 189 -16.20 14.45 -0.03
CA ARG A 189 -16.40 15.50 -1.06
C ARG A 189 -16.00 15.02 -2.46
N LEU A 190 -15.53 13.77 -2.57
CA LEU A 190 -15.25 13.06 -3.81
C LEU A 190 -16.47 12.29 -4.27
#